data_620baebb61ee5256b00a3715d0bbba0e
#
_entry.id   620baebb61ee5256b00a3715d0bbba0e
#
_cell.length_a   1.000
_cell.length_b   1.000
_cell.length_c   1.000
_cell.angle_alpha   90.00
_cell.angle_beta   90.00
_cell.angle_gamma   90.00
#
_symmetry.space_group_name_H-M   'P 1'
#
loop_
_entity.id
_entity.type
_entity.pdbx_description
1 polymer ?
#
loop_
_entity_poly.entity_id
_entity_poly.type
_entity_poly.pdbx_seq_one_letter_code
_entity_poly.pdbx_strand_id
1 'polypeptide(L)'
;QSGGELEWVKIGLQMFTPYGPDYVREIADLGKRIFLDLKLHDIPNTVAKAIASVSNLPIDMLTIHTCGGREMMEWAVKAQQDNKPDLQLLGVTVLTSMDDDALAGIGVNRSTAEQVIALTALANEAGMSGLVCSPHEAASVKAAHGDQFQLVTPGIRPTATNAGDQKRIMTPQLAADQGADYIVVGRPIYQASNPAAVVAAIRSDLG
;
A
#
# COMPACT_ATOMS: atom_id res chain seq x y z
N GLN A 1 -6.63 12.06 -18.14
CA GLN A 1 -8.04 12.41 -18.38
C GLN A 1 -8.81 12.70 -17.06
N SER A 2 -8.32 12.27 -15.90
CA SER A 2 -8.82 12.63 -14.56
C SER A 2 -7.95 13.72 -13.89
N GLY A 3 -7.23 14.49 -14.67
CA GLY A 3 -6.04 15.28 -14.29
C GLY A 3 -6.20 16.27 -13.14
N GLY A 4 -7.37 16.79 -12.85
CA GLY A 4 -7.58 17.73 -11.73
C GLY A 4 -8.11 17.06 -10.45
N GLU A 5 -8.60 15.83 -10.52
CA GLU A 5 -9.34 15.20 -9.42
C GLU A 5 -8.52 14.18 -8.61
N LEU A 6 -7.46 13.63 -9.19
CA LEU A 6 -6.56 12.70 -8.50
C LEU A 6 -5.28 13.41 -8.07
N GLU A 7 -5.00 13.41 -6.78
CA GLU A 7 -3.75 13.88 -6.23
C GLU A 7 -2.66 12.79 -6.30
N TRP A 8 -3.00 11.55 -6.01
CA TRP A 8 -2.09 10.42 -5.90
C TRP A 8 -2.16 9.45 -7.07
N VAL A 9 -1.00 8.98 -7.53
CA VAL A 9 -0.89 7.90 -8.52
C VAL A 9 0.02 6.81 -7.98
N LYS A 10 -0.47 5.57 -7.99
CA LYS A 10 0.31 4.39 -7.63
C LYS A 10 1.01 3.81 -8.87
N ILE A 11 2.34 3.68 -8.79
CA ILE A 11 3.16 2.99 -9.79
C ILE A 11 3.60 1.66 -9.18
N GLY A 12 3.04 0.55 -9.67
CA GLY A 12 3.38 -0.79 -9.21
C GLY A 12 4.35 -1.52 -10.15
N LEU A 13 4.66 -2.77 -9.82
CA LEU A 13 5.62 -3.62 -10.56
C LEU A 13 5.31 -3.72 -12.05
N GLN A 14 4.02 -3.79 -12.43
CA GLN A 14 3.60 -3.89 -13.83
C GLN A 14 4.09 -2.73 -14.69
N MET A 15 4.18 -1.52 -14.14
CA MET A 15 4.65 -0.33 -14.86
C MET A 15 6.13 -0.07 -14.60
N PHE A 16 6.58 -0.25 -13.35
CA PHE A 16 7.97 0.03 -13.00
C PHE A 16 8.97 -0.93 -13.67
N THR A 17 8.63 -2.22 -13.78
CA THR A 17 9.54 -3.23 -14.36
C THR A 17 9.94 -2.94 -15.80
N PRO A 18 9.01 -2.61 -16.73
CA PRO A 18 9.37 -2.30 -18.11
C PRO A 18 9.87 -0.87 -18.33
N TYR A 19 9.44 0.11 -17.53
CA TYR A 19 9.67 1.54 -17.81
C TYR A 19 10.61 2.22 -16.80
N GLY A 20 10.82 1.63 -15.63
CA GLY A 20 11.81 2.06 -14.63
C GLY A 20 11.60 3.46 -14.06
N PRO A 21 12.70 4.09 -13.59
CA PRO A 21 12.69 5.38 -12.93
C PRO A 21 12.20 6.56 -13.79
N ASP A 22 12.40 6.49 -15.11
CA ASP A 22 12.01 7.59 -16.01
C ASP A 22 10.48 7.73 -16.06
N TYR A 23 9.76 6.62 -16.04
CA TYR A 23 8.31 6.64 -15.98
C TYR A 23 7.81 7.28 -14.66
N VAL A 24 8.52 7.07 -13.56
CA VAL A 24 8.18 7.73 -12.27
C VAL A 24 8.28 9.24 -12.40
N ARG A 25 9.35 9.76 -13.06
CA ARG A 25 9.55 11.19 -13.31
C ARG A 25 8.47 11.76 -14.21
N GLU A 26 8.17 11.08 -15.34
CA GLU A 26 7.10 11.50 -16.26
C GLU A 26 5.74 11.68 -15.57
N ILE A 27 5.38 10.76 -14.69
CA ILE A 27 4.10 10.85 -13.95
C ILE A 27 4.14 11.97 -12.90
N ALA A 28 5.27 12.15 -12.22
CA ALA A 28 5.44 13.23 -11.26
C ALA A 28 5.39 14.62 -11.93
N ASP A 29 5.93 14.76 -13.15
CA ASP A 29 5.88 16.00 -13.94
C ASP A 29 4.45 16.41 -14.32
N LEU A 30 3.48 15.51 -14.21
CA LEU A 30 2.06 15.84 -14.30
C LEU A 30 1.48 16.47 -13.01
N GLY A 31 2.32 16.77 -12.03
CA GLY A 31 1.93 17.36 -10.75
C GLY A 31 1.26 16.38 -9.79
N LYS A 32 1.56 15.07 -9.91
CA LYS A 32 0.98 14.03 -9.06
C LYS A 32 1.95 13.59 -7.97
N ARG A 33 1.40 13.31 -6.79
CA ARG A 33 2.13 12.60 -5.73
C ARG A 33 2.25 11.12 -6.10
N ILE A 34 3.43 10.55 -5.87
CA ILE A 34 3.72 9.19 -6.34
C ILE A 34 3.80 8.20 -5.18
N PHE A 35 2.94 7.19 -5.26
CA PHE A 35 3.05 5.97 -4.45
C PHE A 35 3.78 4.90 -5.26
N LEU A 36 5.08 4.68 -4.98
CA LEU A 36 5.89 3.63 -5.61
C LEU A 36 5.70 2.31 -4.89
N ASP A 37 4.97 1.38 -5.51
CA ASP A 37 4.53 0.12 -4.91
C ASP A 37 5.37 -1.07 -5.40
N LEU A 38 6.62 -1.18 -4.91
CA LEU A 38 7.59 -2.22 -5.28
C LEU A 38 7.58 -3.43 -4.37
N LYS A 39 7.03 -3.31 -3.16
CA LYS A 39 6.97 -4.37 -2.15
C LYS A 39 8.35 -5.01 -1.91
N LEU A 40 9.37 -4.17 -1.65
CA LEU A 40 10.74 -4.63 -1.45
C LEU A 40 10.79 -5.70 -0.35
N HIS A 41 11.45 -6.82 -0.67
CA HIS A 41 11.58 -7.95 0.24
C HIS A 41 12.87 -8.71 -0.10
N ASP A 42 13.87 -8.51 0.72
CA ASP A 42 15.22 -9.11 0.57
C ASP A 42 15.95 -9.03 1.92
N ILE A 43 17.20 -9.42 2.00
CA ILE A 43 18.03 -9.23 3.21
C ILE A 43 18.15 -7.74 3.56
N PRO A 44 18.35 -7.38 4.84
CA PRO A 44 18.32 -5.99 5.33
C PRO A 44 19.17 -5.01 4.52
N ASN A 45 20.42 -5.38 4.22
CA ASN A 45 21.32 -4.53 3.45
C ASN A 45 20.84 -4.26 2.01
N THR A 46 20.23 -5.24 1.35
CA THR A 46 19.70 -5.07 -0.02
C THR A 46 18.51 -4.13 -0.01
N VAL A 47 17.57 -4.29 0.93
CA VAL A 47 16.40 -3.42 1.06
C VAL A 47 16.83 -1.99 1.38
N ALA A 48 17.77 -1.79 2.32
CA ALA A 48 18.29 -0.46 2.65
C ALA A 48 18.91 0.24 1.44
N LYS A 49 19.73 -0.47 0.66
CA LYS A 49 20.33 0.07 -0.57
C LYS A 49 19.32 0.34 -1.68
N ALA A 50 18.27 -0.49 -1.80
CA ALA A 50 17.19 -0.25 -2.74
C ALA A 50 16.42 1.04 -2.39
N ILE A 51 16.13 1.27 -1.10
CA ILE A 51 15.51 2.52 -0.62
C ILE A 51 16.41 3.72 -0.94
N ALA A 52 17.69 3.67 -0.61
CA ALA A 52 18.64 4.74 -0.93
C ALA A 52 18.68 5.03 -2.44
N SER A 53 18.62 3.99 -3.28
CA SER A 53 18.63 4.15 -4.75
C SER A 53 17.39 4.86 -5.29
N VAL A 54 16.19 4.56 -4.75
CA VAL A 54 14.94 5.18 -5.20
C VAL A 54 14.64 6.52 -4.51
N SER A 55 15.37 6.88 -3.47
CA SER A 55 15.17 8.13 -2.72
C SER A 55 15.41 9.39 -3.56
N ASN A 56 16.16 9.29 -4.66
CA ASN A 56 16.36 10.37 -5.62
C ASN A 56 15.19 10.57 -6.59
N LEU A 57 14.20 9.69 -6.55
CA LEU A 57 12.99 9.82 -7.37
C LEU A 57 11.96 10.73 -6.68
N PRO A 58 11.10 11.39 -7.45
CA PRO A 58 10.00 12.19 -6.94
C PRO A 58 8.86 11.29 -6.46
N ILE A 59 9.10 10.55 -5.37
CA ILE A 59 8.14 9.64 -4.75
C ILE A 59 7.80 10.08 -3.34
N ASP A 60 6.58 9.86 -2.90
CA ASP A 60 6.07 10.23 -1.58
C ASP A 60 5.80 9.01 -0.70
N MET A 61 5.48 7.85 -1.30
CA MET A 61 5.27 6.59 -0.61
C MET A 61 6.05 5.45 -1.28
N LEU A 62 6.57 4.51 -0.47
CA LEU A 62 7.27 3.30 -0.94
C LEU A 62 6.86 2.09 -0.09
N THR A 63 6.65 0.94 -0.70
CA THR A 63 6.30 -0.30 0.02
C THR A 63 7.48 -1.23 0.22
N ILE A 64 7.51 -1.84 1.41
CA ILE A 64 8.32 -3.02 1.75
C ILE A 64 7.41 -4.09 2.34
N HIS A 65 7.82 -5.36 2.35
CA HIS A 65 7.09 -6.41 3.06
C HIS A 65 7.46 -6.48 4.55
N THR A 66 6.47 -6.55 5.44
CA THR A 66 6.71 -6.75 6.89
C THR A 66 7.18 -8.15 7.23
N CYS A 67 6.86 -9.16 6.39
CA CYS A 67 7.32 -10.54 6.56
C CYS A 67 8.84 -10.72 6.33
N GLY A 68 9.56 -9.70 5.88
CA GLY A 68 11.02 -9.67 5.88
C GLY A 68 11.64 -9.62 7.28
N GLY A 69 10.80 -9.42 8.31
CA GLY A 69 11.21 -9.42 9.72
C GLY A 69 11.67 -8.06 10.23
N ARG A 70 11.84 -8.00 11.54
CA ARG A 70 12.14 -6.76 12.26
C ARG A 70 13.42 -6.09 11.77
N GLU A 71 14.52 -6.82 11.68
CA GLU A 71 15.80 -6.27 11.29
C GLU A 71 15.76 -5.64 9.88
N MET A 72 15.08 -6.29 8.91
CA MET A 72 14.92 -5.72 7.57
C MET A 72 14.15 -4.40 7.62
N MET A 73 13.09 -4.32 8.42
CA MET A 73 12.30 -3.10 8.57
C MET A 73 13.08 -1.98 9.29
N GLU A 74 13.84 -2.29 10.34
CA GLU A 74 14.70 -1.31 11.04
C GLU A 74 15.75 -0.70 10.09
N TRP A 75 16.41 -1.53 9.27
CA TRP A 75 17.35 -1.06 8.24
C TRP A 75 16.66 -0.21 7.18
N ALA A 76 15.43 -0.59 6.80
CA ALA A 76 14.63 0.17 5.85
C ALA A 76 14.25 1.55 6.40
N VAL A 77 13.77 1.62 7.65
CA VAL A 77 13.44 2.88 8.33
C VAL A 77 14.68 3.78 8.44
N LYS A 78 15.83 3.19 8.84
CA LYS A 78 17.08 3.96 8.90
C LYS A 78 17.48 4.51 7.53
N ALA A 79 17.43 3.69 6.48
CA ALA A 79 17.76 4.12 5.12
C ALA A 79 16.82 5.24 4.61
N GLN A 80 15.53 5.16 4.94
CA GLN A 80 14.54 6.20 4.63
C GLN A 80 14.90 7.51 5.35
N GLN A 81 15.18 7.46 6.66
CA GLN A 81 15.56 8.64 7.45
C GLN A 81 16.84 9.30 6.94
N ASP A 82 17.86 8.50 6.59
CA ASP A 82 19.16 8.98 6.12
C ASP A 82 19.10 9.61 4.70
N ASN A 83 18.19 9.14 3.83
CA ASN A 83 18.20 9.53 2.41
C ASN A 83 17.00 10.37 1.96
N LYS A 84 15.81 10.15 2.54
CA LYS A 84 14.56 10.87 2.20
C LYS A 84 13.60 10.85 3.40
N PRO A 85 13.82 11.71 4.41
CA PRO A 85 13.02 11.72 5.65
C PRO A 85 11.52 11.89 5.43
N ASP A 86 11.11 12.62 4.38
CA ASP A 86 9.71 12.87 4.05
C ASP A 86 9.03 11.71 3.30
N LEU A 87 9.79 10.68 2.91
CA LEU A 87 9.25 9.50 2.24
C LEU A 87 8.44 8.66 3.25
N GLN A 88 7.17 8.40 2.95
CA GLN A 88 6.39 7.45 3.73
C GLN A 88 6.75 6.00 3.37
N LEU A 89 7.32 5.28 4.34
CA LEU A 89 7.61 3.86 4.19
C LEU A 89 6.43 3.04 4.69
N LEU A 90 5.82 2.24 3.79
CA LEU A 90 4.63 1.45 4.06
C LEU A 90 4.97 -0.03 4.17
N GLY A 91 4.67 -0.65 5.31
CA GLY A 91 4.81 -2.09 5.53
C GLY A 91 3.62 -2.87 4.98
N VAL A 92 3.83 -3.70 3.98
CA VAL A 92 2.80 -4.60 3.45
C VAL A 92 2.65 -5.79 4.38
N THR A 93 1.46 -5.97 4.95
CA THR A 93 1.13 -7.08 5.84
C THR A 93 0.78 -8.33 5.03
N VAL A 94 -0.46 -8.80 5.06
CA VAL A 94 -0.93 -9.93 4.25
C VAL A 94 -1.56 -9.42 2.96
N LEU A 95 -1.13 -9.99 1.82
CA LEU A 95 -1.70 -9.62 0.51
C LEU A 95 -3.21 -9.94 0.46
N THR A 96 -4.00 -9.04 -0.13
CA THR A 96 -5.46 -9.19 -0.22
C THR A 96 -5.92 -10.32 -1.12
N SER A 97 -5.02 -10.95 -1.86
CA SER A 97 -5.24 -12.19 -2.62
C SER A 97 -5.08 -13.46 -1.78
N MET A 98 -4.56 -13.36 -0.55
CA MET A 98 -4.37 -14.49 0.35
C MET A 98 -5.53 -14.61 1.34
N ASP A 99 -5.92 -15.82 1.60
CA ASP A 99 -6.79 -16.27 2.67
C ASP A 99 -6.03 -17.18 3.65
N ASP A 100 -6.73 -17.73 4.64
CA ASP A 100 -6.12 -18.57 5.66
C ASP A 100 -5.50 -19.85 5.07
N ASP A 101 -6.12 -20.45 4.05
CA ASP A 101 -5.58 -21.63 3.36
C ASP A 101 -4.28 -21.30 2.62
N ALA A 102 -4.22 -20.15 1.96
CA ALA A 102 -3.00 -19.70 1.27
C ALA A 102 -1.87 -19.40 2.26
N LEU A 103 -2.17 -18.83 3.44
CA LEU A 103 -1.19 -18.65 4.52
C LEU A 103 -0.68 -19.99 5.06
N ALA A 104 -1.60 -20.94 5.33
CA ALA A 104 -1.23 -22.28 5.77
C ALA A 104 -0.34 -23.00 4.74
N GLY A 105 -0.62 -22.81 3.44
CA GLY A 105 0.16 -23.36 2.34
C GLY A 105 1.63 -22.89 2.29
N ILE A 106 1.94 -21.74 2.87
CA ILE A 106 3.32 -21.23 3.01
C ILE A 106 3.89 -21.41 4.43
N GLY A 107 3.23 -22.24 5.26
CA GLY A 107 3.70 -22.59 6.60
C GLY A 107 3.31 -21.60 7.70
N VAL A 108 2.39 -20.68 7.46
CA VAL A 108 1.85 -19.75 8.47
C VAL A 108 0.56 -20.30 9.04
N ASN A 109 0.59 -20.83 10.27
CA ASN A 109 -0.53 -21.45 10.94
C ASN A 109 -1.40 -20.45 11.74
N ARG A 110 -1.56 -19.24 11.25
CA ARG A 110 -2.43 -18.21 11.80
C ARG A 110 -3.49 -17.84 10.77
N SER A 111 -4.65 -17.39 11.22
CA SER A 111 -5.59 -16.70 10.35
C SER A 111 -4.99 -15.42 9.76
N THR A 112 -5.54 -14.94 8.65
CA THR A 112 -5.11 -13.67 8.04
C THR A 112 -5.18 -12.51 9.03
N ALA A 113 -6.23 -12.43 9.84
CA ALA A 113 -6.40 -11.40 10.86
C ALA A 113 -5.29 -11.47 11.94
N GLU A 114 -5.02 -12.65 12.50
CA GLU A 114 -3.96 -12.84 13.50
C GLU A 114 -2.58 -12.55 12.92
N GLN A 115 -2.34 -12.94 11.67
CA GLN A 115 -1.07 -12.67 11.00
C GLN A 115 -0.87 -11.18 10.74
N VAL A 116 -1.91 -10.46 10.34
CA VAL A 116 -1.85 -8.99 10.17
C VAL A 116 -1.49 -8.31 11.49
N ILE A 117 -2.13 -8.66 12.60
CA ILE A 117 -1.84 -8.08 13.92
C ILE A 117 -0.38 -8.39 14.33
N ALA A 118 0.08 -9.63 14.13
CA ALA A 118 1.47 -9.99 14.45
C ALA A 118 2.49 -9.18 13.62
N LEU A 119 2.25 -9.01 12.30
CA LEU A 119 3.10 -8.23 11.42
C LEU A 119 3.03 -6.72 11.74
N THR A 120 1.87 -6.22 12.15
CA THR A 120 1.69 -4.84 12.61
C THR A 120 2.51 -4.56 13.88
N ALA A 121 2.51 -5.49 14.83
CA ALA A 121 3.32 -5.37 16.04
C ALA A 121 4.83 -5.30 15.71
N LEU A 122 5.33 -6.17 14.82
CA LEU A 122 6.72 -6.11 14.35
C LEU A 122 7.05 -4.79 13.63
N ALA A 123 6.12 -4.28 12.81
CA ALA A 123 6.29 -3.00 12.13
C ALA A 123 6.36 -1.82 13.12
N ASN A 124 5.55 -1.87 14.17
CA ASN A 124 5.59 -0.89 15.27
C ASN A 124 6.94 -0.91 16.00
N GLU A 125 7.42 -2.10 16.37
CA GLU A 125 8.73 -2.26 17.01
C GLU A 125 9.89 -1.78 16.14
N ALA A 126 9.77 -1.91 14.82
CA ALA A 126 10.77 -1.43 13.85
C ALA A 126 10.67 0.08 13.57
N GLY A 127 9.71 0.80 14.16
CA GLY A 127 9.53 2.24 13.98
C GLY A 127 8.88 2.64 12.65
N MET A 128 8.14 1.74 12.01
CA MET A 128 7.37 2.09 10.81
C MET A 128 6.14 2.94 11.15
N SER A 129 5.79 3.87 10.27
CA SER A 129 4.66 4.81 10.43
C SER A 129 3.50 4.57 9.47
N GLY A 130 3.62 3.60 8.55
CA GLY A 130 2.57 3.31 7.59
C GLY A 130 2.46 1.82 7.26
N LEU A 131 1.25 1.37 6.96
CA LEU A 131 0.94 -0.02 6.63
C LEU A 131 0.04 -0.13 5.40
N VAL A 132 0.21 -1.24 4.67
CA VAL A 132 -0.76 -1.70 3.67
C VAL A 132 -1.44 -2.96 4.21
N CYS A 133 -2.74 -2.89 4.45
CA CYS A 133 -3.57 -4.00 4.93
C CYS A 133 -4.91 -4.01 4.19
N SER A 134 -5.66 -5.12 4.27
CA SER A 134 -7.03 -5.14 3.78
C SER A 134 -7.91 -4.20 4.61
N PRO A 135 -8.95 -3.59 4.03
CA PRO A 135 -9.90 -2.79 4.79
C PRO A 135 -10.62 -3.58 5.90
N HIS A 136 -10.66 -4.91 5.81
CA HIS A 136 -11.24 -5.78 6.86
C HIS A 136 -10.41 -5.78 8.16
N GLU A 137 -9.11 -5.51 8.11
CA GLU A 137 -8.24 -5.44 9.28
C GLU A 137 -8.01 -4.02 9.79
N ALA A 138 -8.38 -2.99 9.02
CA ALA A 138 -8.07 -1.59 9.34
C ALA A 138 -8.57 -1.18 10.75
N ALA A 139 -9.83 -1.50 11.08
CA ALA A 139 -10.39 -1.21 12.39
C ALA A 139 -9.64 -1.91 13.54
N SER A 140 -9.20 -3.17 13.33
CA SER A 140 -8.44 -3.91 14.34
C SER A 140 -7.03 -3.32 14.53
N VAL A 141 -6.39 -2.87 13.46
CA VAL A 141 -5.09 -2.17 13.53
C VAL A 141 -5.23 -0.84 14.26
N LYS A 142 -6.24 -0.03 13.93
CA LYS A 142 -6.53 1.24 14.62
C LYS A 142 -6.88 1.01 16.11
N ALA A 143 -7.65 -0.03 16.43
CA ALA A 143 -7.97 -0.35 17.82
C ALA A 143 -6.72 -0.75 18.63
N ALA A 144 -5.75 -1.45 18.03
CA ALA A 144 -4.54 -1.89 18.72
C ALA A 144 -3.46 -0.80 18.84
N HIS A 145 -3.37 0.11 17.87
CA HIS A 145 -2.25 1.05 17.74
C HIS A 145 -2.69 2.52 17.60
N GLY A 146 -4.00 2.84 17.65
CA GLY A 146 -4.50 4.19 17.45
C GLY A 146 -4.09 4.75 16.08
N ASP A 147 -3.70 6.01 16.06
CA ASP A 147 -3.28 6.73 14.84
C ASP A 147 -1.76 6.65 14.57
N GLN A 148 -1.07 5.67 15.19
CA GLN A 148 0.36 5.47 14.95
C GLN A 148 0.69 5.13 13.48
N PHE A 149 -0.23 4.43 12.79
CA PHE A 149 -0.05 4.04 11.41
C PHE A 149 -0.98 4.76 10.47
N GLN A 150 -0.44 5.28 9.38
CA GLN A 150 -1.23 5.57 8.19
C GLN A 150 -1.58 4.26 7.48
N LEU A 151 -2.87 4.03 7.24
CA LEU A 151 -3.38 2.82 6.61
C LEU A 151 -3.74 3.05 5.15
N VAL A 152 -3.05 2.33 4.27
CA VAL A 152 -3.32 2.30 2.82
C VAL A 152 -4.01 0.98 2.48
N THR A 153 -5.25 1.02 2.00
CA THR A 153 -6.06 -0.17 1.79
C THR A 153 -6.36 -0.43 0.31
N PRO A 154 -5.78 -1.49 -0.27
CA PRO A 154 -6.17 -2.00 -1.58
C PRO A 154 -7.42 -2.89 -1.49
N GLY A 155 -7.89 -3.41 -2.63
CA GLY A 155 -9.07 -4.27 -2.66
C GLY A 155 -10.39 -3.49 -2.71
N ILE A 156 -10.34 -2.21 -3.03
CA ILE A 156 -11.52 -1.36 -3.05
C ILE A 156 -12.29 -1.51 -4.37
N ARG A 157 -13.62 -1.63 -4.24
CA ARG A 157 -14.56 -1.75 -5.36
C ARG A 157 -15.75 -0.81 -5.11
N PRO A 158 -16.00 0.17 -6.00
CA PRO A 158 -17.13 1.09 -5.88
C PRO A 158 -18.50 0.39 -5.89
N THR A 159 -18.58 -0.76 -6.58
CA THR A 159 -19.74 -1.66 -6.56
C THR A 159 -19.28 -3.09 -6.33
N ALA A 160 -20.06 -3.90 -5.63
CA ALA A 160 -19.71 -5.27 -5.22
C ALA A 160 -19.58 -6.29 -6.39
N THR A 161 -19.58 -5.86 -7.65
CA THR A 161 -19.87 -6.71 -8.81
C THR A 161 -18.67 -7.42 -9.44
N ASN A 162 -17.40 -7.14 -9.10
CA ASN A 162 -16.29 -7.87 -9.72
C ASN A 162 -15.03 -7.89 -8.82
N ALA A 163 -14.85 -8.98 -8.08
CA ALA A 163 -13.72 -9.16 -7.18
C ALA A 163 -12.39 -9.40 -7.95
N GLY A 164 -12.45 -10.09 -9.11
CA GLY A 164 -11.26 -10.52 -9.85
C GLY A 164 -10.42 -11.48 -9.00
N ASP A 165 -9.12 -11.20 -8.88
CA ASP A 165 -8.15 -11.93 -8.04
C ASP A 165 -8.15 -11.49 -6.57
N GLN A 166 -8.95 -10.47 -6.22
CA GLN A 166 -9.06 -9.96 -4.85
C GLN A 166 -10.09 -10.79 -4.07
N LYS A 167 -9.65 -11.46 -3.00
CA LYS A 167 -10.54 -12.24 -2.12
C LYS A 167 -11.19 -11.39 -1.03
N ARG A 168 -10.59 -10.27 -0.67
CA ARG A 168 -11.00 -9.39 0.44
C ARG A 168 -11.26 -7.98 -0.08
N ILE A 169 -12.51 -7.73 -0.51
CA ILE A 169 -12.95 -6.48 -1.12
C ILE A 169 -13.91 -5.69 -0.23
N MET A 170 -13.94 -4.38 -0.39
CA MET A 170 -14.84 -3.46 0.33
C MET A 170 -15.17 -2.23 -0.53
N THR A 171 -16.28 -1.54 -0.23
CA THR A 171 -16.60 -0.26 -0.88
C THR A 171 -15.73 0.88 -0.34
N PRO A 172 -15.57 2.01 -1.09
CA PRO A 172 -14.80 3.17 -0.63
C PRO A 172 -15.26 3.67 0.74
N GLN A 173 -16.56 3.93 0.90
CA GLN A 173 -17.14 4.43 2.15
C GLN A 173 -16.88 3.50 3.33
N LEU A 174 -17.17 2.21 3.17
CA LEU A 174 -16.93 1.24 4.25
C LEU A 174 -15.44 1.15 4.64
N ALA A 175 -14.52 1.28 3.67
CA ALA A 175 -13.09 1.28 3.98
C ALA A 175 -12.69 2.54 4.79
N ALA A 176 -13.23 3.70 4.46
CA ALA A 176 -13.05 4.92 5.24
C ALA A 176 -13.62 4.78 6.66
N ASP A 177 -14.83 4.24 6.80
CA ASP A 177 -15.49 3.98 8.09
C ASP A 177 -14.68 3.00 8.97
N GLN A 178 -13.92 2.09 8.36
CA GLN A 178 -13.00 1.18 9.06
C GLN A 178 -11.66 1.83 9.43
N GLY A 179 -11.43 3.10 9.07
CA GLY A 179 -10.22 3.85 9.42
C GLY A 179 -9.11 3.78 8.39
N ALA A 180 -9.41 3.49 7.12
CA ALA A 180 -8.44 3.64 6.04
C ALA A 180 -8.13 5.12 5.80
N ASP A 181 -6.85 5.50 5.85
CA ASP A 181 -6.41 6.88 5.54
C ASP A 181 -6.30 7.08 4.02
N TYR A 182 -5.95 6.03 3.28
CA TYR A 182 -5.89 6.00 1.82
C TYR A 182 -6.51 4.73 1.28
N ILE A 183 -7.18 4.85 0.14
CA ILE A 183 -7.71 3.70 -0.62
C ILE A 183 -6.98 3.55 -1.96
N VAL A 184 -6.73 2.31 -2.39
CA VAL A 184 -6.14 2.03 -3.70
C VAL A 184 -7.18 1.41 -4.62
N VAL A 185 -7.54 2.16 -5.68
CA VAL A 185 -8.49 1.71 -6.70
C VAL A 185 -7.78 1.65 -8.06
N GLY A 186 -7.69 0.47 -8.63
CA GLY A 186 -7.03 0.23 -9.92
C GLY A 186 -8.04 -0.06 -11.04
N ARG A 187 -8.24 -1.36 -11.33
CA ARG A 187 -9.08 -1.86 -12.43
C ARG A 187 -10.45 -1.18 -12.58
N PRO A 188 -11.20 -0.91 -11.50
CA PRO A 188 -12.47 -0.19 -11.63
C PRO A 188 -12.35 1.17 -12.31
N ILE A 189 -11.20 1.84 -12.18
CA ILE A 189 -10.95 3.14 -12.82
C ILE A 189 -10.43 2.95 -14.24
N TYR A 190 -9.27 2.28 -14.42
CA TYR A 190 -8.61 2.28 -15.73
C TYR A 190 -9.28 1.37 -16.78
N GLN A 191 -10.17 0.44 -16.37
CA GLN A 191 -10.97 -0.37 -17.28
C GLN A 191 -12.36 0.22 -17.58
N ALA A 192 -12.74 1.31 -16.92
CA ALA A 192 -14.01 1.96 -17.16
C ALA A 192 -14.03 2.69 -18.51
N SER A 193 -15.19 2.75 -19.14
CA SER A 193 -15.41 3.56 -20.35
C SER A 193 -15.25 5.07 -20.06
N ASN A 194 -15.50 5.50 -18.83
CA ASN A 194 -15.28 6.87 -18.35
C ASN A 194 -14.56 6.85 -16.99
N PRO A 195 -13.22 6.79 -16.96
CA PRO A 195 -12.44 6.77 -15.72
C PRO A 195 -12.68 7.99 -14.81
N ALA A 196 -12.87 9.18 -15.40
CA ALA A 196 -13.10 10.40 -14.63
C ALA A 196 -14.41 10.34 -13.85
N ALA A 197 -15.48 9.82 -14.46
CA ALA A 197 -16.77 9.66 -13.78
C ALA A 197 -16.69 8.68 -12.60
N VAL A 198 -15.89 7.60 -12.73
CA VAL A 198 -15.68 6.64 -11.65
C VAL A 198 -14.92 7.29 -10.49
N VAL A 199 -13.88 8.09 -10.78
CA VAL A 199 -13.15 8.84 -9.76
C VAL A 199 -14.06 9.83 -9.04
N ALA A 200 -14.87 10.59 -9.78
CA ALA A 200 -15.81 11.54 -9.19
C ALA A 200 -16.84 10.86 -8.28
N ALA A 201 -17.37 9.70 -8.70
CA ALA A 201 -18.29 8.90 -7.89
C ALA A 201 -17.63 8.42 -6.58
N ILE A 202 -16.40 7.85 -6.66
CA ILE A 202 -15.66 7.41 -5.48
C ILE A 202 -15.42 8.57 -4.50
N ARG A 203 -15.07 9.76 -5.01
CA ARG A 203 -14.86 10.94 -4.15
C ARG A 203 -16.17 11.39 -3.49
N SER A 204 -17.27 11.37 -4.23
CA SER A 204 -18.58 11.69 -3.67
C SER A 204 -19.01 10.71 -2.57
N ASP A 205 -18.64 9.44 -2.69
CA ASP A 205 -18.89 8.41 -1.67
C ASP A 205 -18.07 8.63 -0.39
N LEU A 206 -16.93 9.29 -0.51
CA LEU A 206 -16.03 9.55 0.63
C LEU A 206 -16.34 10.87 1.39
N GLY A 207 -17.17 11.75 0.82
CA GLY A 207 -17.55 13.05 1.41
C GLY A 207 -16.70 14.19 0.90
#